data_7aeffbf52b64b654e553f3f0e954e649
#
_entry.id   7aeffbf52b64b654e553f3f0e954e649
#
_cell.length_a   1.000
_cell.length_b   1.000
_cell.length_c   1.000
_cell.angle_alpha   90.00
_cell.angle_beta   90.00
_cell.angle_gamma   90.00
#
_symmetry.space_group_name_H-M   'P 1'
#
loop_
_entity.id
_entity.type
_entity.pdbx_description
1 polymer ?
#
loop_
_entity_poly.entity_id
_entity_poly.type
_entity_poly.pdbx_seq_one_letter_code
_entity_poly.pdbx_strand_id
1 'polypeptide(L)'
;MYELRNIRWIIDRTAVVDTIVAFANAIDAQDWQKLRSHLADEIDIDYSEFRGETPRRVTAEEYIKQRVEGLAGLRTLHVSTNHEVTIKRDAAKCKSVYRIYRLDPDRESGQNRLDTGGNYFHSLIQTDRHWLITGIKQTVVIVSGNTQVHGALRDTSQ
;
A
#
# COMPACT_ATOMS: atom_id res chain seq x y z
N MET A 1 9.68 -34.48 -7.39
CA MET A 1 10.27 -33.47 -6.46
C MET A 1 10.34 -32.07 -7.07
N TYR A 2 10.77 -31.90 -8.29
CA TYR A 2 10.85 -30.60 -8.99
C TYR A 2 9.47 -29.97 -9.21
N GLU A 3 8.46 -30.74 -9.61
CA GLU A 3 7.07 -30.28 -9.83
C GLU A 3 6.40 -29.78 -8.55
N LEU A 4 6.57 -30.47 -7.43
CA LEU A 4 5.99 -30.07 -6.15
C LEU A 4 6.56 -28.73 -5.64
N ARG A 5 7.85 -28.45 -5.87
CA ARG A 5 8.46 -27.17 -5.52
C ARG A 5 7.91 -26.02 -6.36
N ASN A 6 7.64 -26.27 -7.65
CA ASN A 6 7.06 -25.27 -8.54
C ASN A 6 5.61 -24.96 -8.17
N ILE A 7 4.82 -25.98 -7.84
CA ILE A 7 3.43 -25.81 -7.37
C ILE A 7 3.41 -24.99 -6.06
N ARG A 8 4.26 -25.32 -5.10
CA ARG A 8 4.36 -24.58 -3.84
C ARG A 8 4.71 -23.10 -4.09
N TRP A 9 5.68 -22.84 -4.96
CA TRP A 9 6.05 -21.48 -5.32
C TRP A 9 4.90 -20.69 -5.97
N ILE A 10 4.12 -21.32 -6.85
CA ILE A 10 2.96 -20.69 -7.49
C ILE A 10 1.91 -20.34 -6.44
N ILE A 11 1.61 -21.24 -5.50
CA ILE A 11 0.66 -21.00 -4.41
C ILE A 11 1.12 -19.85 -3.54
N ASP A 12 2.36 -19.88 -3.08
CA ASP A 12 2.89 -18.83 -2.20
C ASP A 12 2.96 -17.48 -2.92
N ARG A 13 3.38 -17.46 -4.20
CA ARG A 13 3.38 -16.24 -5.03
C ARG A 13 1.99 -15.65 -5.16
N THR A 14 1.00 -16.49 -5.45
CA THR A 14 -0.40 -16.05 -5.57
C THR A 14 -0.88 -15.47 -4.24
N ALA A 15 -0.63 -16.14 -3.13
CA ALA A 15 -1.03 -15.67 -1.80
C ALA A 15 -0.36 -14.33 -1.41
N VAL A 16 0.90 -14.10 -1.80
CA VAL A 16 1.58 -12.81 -1.61
C VAL A 16 0.89 -11.70 -2.42
N VAL A 17 0.60 -11.95 -3.70
CA VAL A 17 -0.09 -10.97 -4.55
C VAL A 17 -1.50 -10.69 -4.03
N ASP A 18 -2.24 -11.73 -3.64
CA ASP A 18 -3.59 -11.59 -3.08
C ASP A 18 -3.60 -10.76 -1.80
N THR A 19 -2.58 -10.92 -0.94
CA THR A 19 -2.42 -10.08 0.27
C THR A 19 -2.26 -8.60 -0.10
N ILE A 20 -1.42 -8.28 -1.08
CA ILE A 20 -1.18 -6.90 -1.53
C ILE A 20 -2.43 -6.30 -2.17
N VAL A 21 -3.13 -7.07 -3.00
CA VAL A 21 -4.38 -6.64 -3.64
C VAL A 21 -5.48 -6.43 -2.59
N ALA A 22 -5.62 -7.35 -1.64
CA ALA A 22 -6.59 -7.22 -0.57
C ALA A 22 -6.31 -6.03 0.36
N PHE A 23 -5.03 -5.73 0.64
CA PHE A 23 -4.59 -4.53 1.35
C PHE A 23 -5.06 -3.25 0.61
N ALA A 24 -4.82 -3.15 -0.68
CA ALA A 24 -5.24 -2.00 -1.50
C ALA A 24 -6.78 -1.84 -1.53
N ASN A 25 -7.49 -2.95 -1.74
CA ASN A 25 -8.96 -2.96 -1.77
C ASN A 25 -9.57 -2.58 -0.41
N ALA A 26 -8.95 -2.99 0.70
CA ALA A 26 -9.41 -2.63 2.04
C ALA A 26 -9.29 -1.12 2.30
N ILE A 27 -8.24 -0.47 1.80
CA ILE A 27 -8.07 0.99 1.86
C ILE A 27 -9.19 1.68 1.07
N ASP A 28 -9.47 1.25 -0.16
CA ASP A 28 -10.50 1.86 -1.01
C ASP A 28 -11.90 1.69 -0.43
N ALA A 29 -12.17 0.53 0.19
CA ALA A 29 -13.41 0.27 0.89
C ALA A 29 -13.50 0.94 2.26
N GLN A 30 -12.41 1.51 2.77
CA GLN A 30 -12.26 2.00 4.14
C GLN A 30 -12.62 0.92 5.18
N ASP A 31 -12.34 -0.34 4.86
CA ASP A 31 -12.49 -1.50 5.74
C ASP A 31 -11.22 -1.68 6.57
N TRP A 32 -11.15 -0.93 7.66
CA TRP A 32 -9.95 -0.87 8.50
C TRP A 32 -9.68 -2.16 9.26
N GLN A 33 -10.72 -2.94 9.57
CA GLN A 33 -10.56 -4.26 10.18
C GLN A 33 -9.93 -5.25 9.21
N LYS A 34 -10.39 -5.25 7.96
CA LYS A 34 -9.79 -6.07 6.89
C LYS A 34 -8.36 -5.61 6.60
N LEU A 35 -8.12 -4.30 6.56
CA LEU A 35 -6.75 -3.78 6.40
C LEU A 35 -5.83 -4.32 7.49
N ARG A 36 -6.26 -4.28 8.77
CA ARG A 36 -5.50 -4.79 9.91
C ARG A 36 -5.11 -6.26 9.75
N SER A 37 -5.99 -7.08 9.20
CA SER A 37 -5.74 -8.52 9.04
C SER A 37 -4.63 -8.86 8.02
N HIS A 38 -4.20 -7.91 7.21
CA HIS A 38 -3.10 -8.05 6.25
C HIS A 38 -1.77 -7.46 6.72
N LEU A 39 -1.74 -6.84 7.90
CA LEU A 39 -0.55 -6.21 8.46
C LEU A 39 0.02 -7.05 9.62
N ALA A 40 1.34 -7.11 9.72
CA ALA A 40 2.00 -7.53 10.94
C ALA A 40 1.77 -6.49 12.05
N ASP A 41 2.05 -6.82 13.31
CA ASP A 41 1.84 -5.92 14.44
C ASP A 41 2.70 -4.65 14.34
N GLU A 42 3.90 -4.78 13.80
CA GLU A 42 4.80 -3.67 13.47
C GLU A 42 5.19 -3.73 12.00
N ILE A 43 5.26 -2.57 11.36
CA ILE A 43 5.63 -2.42 9.95
C ILE A 43 6.65 -1.31 9.76
N ASP A 44 7.62 -1.54 8.88
CA ASP A 44 8.56 -0.52 8.43
C ASP A 44 7.93 0.26 7.28
N ILE A 45 7.80 1.58 7.41
CA ILE A 45 7.22 2.43 6.38
C ILE A 45 8.23 3.44 5.84
N ASP A 46 8.22 3.62 4.51
CA ASP A 46 9.01 4.61 3.79
C ASP A 46 8.13 5.31 2.76
N TYR A 47 7.61 6.46 3.12
CA TYR A 47 6.86 7.37 2.25
C TYR A 47 7.64 8.65 1.96
N SER A 48 8.98 8.62 2.08
CA SER A 48 9.85 9.80 1.97
C SER A 48 9.68 10.53 0.63
N GLU A 49 9.55 9.80 -0.48
CA GLU A 49 9.34 10.43 -1.80
C GLU A 49 7.96 11.06 -1.97
N PHE A 50 6.94 10.57 -1.25
CA PHE A 50 5.58 11.07 -1.37
C PHE A 50 5.23 12.15 -0.35
N ARG A 51 5.78 12.05 0.89
CA ARG A 51 5.42 12.92 2.00
C ARG A 51 6.59 13.69 2.60
N GLY A 52 7.83 13.40 2.17
CA GLY A 52 9.02 13.98 2.79
C GLY A 52 9.34 13.45 4.19
N GLU A 53 8.62 12.41 4.65
CA GLU A 53 8.79 11.83 5.98
C GLU A 53 10.02 10.91 6.03
N THR A 54 10.74 10.92 7.16
CA THR A 54 11.80 9.95 7.40
C THR A 54 11.23 8.54 7.54
N PRO A 55 11.83 7.52 6.89
CA PRO A 55 11.45 6.13 7.08
C PRO A 55 11.45 5.74 8.56
N ARG A 56 10.44 5.01 9.00
CA ARG A 56 10.27 4.63 10.41
C ARG A 56 9.47 3.35 10.59
N ARG A 57 9.56 2.76 11.76
CA ARG A 57 8.71 1.65 12.20
C ARG A 57 7.50 2.20 12.95
N VAL A 58 6.34 1.63 12.68
CA VAL A 58 5.07 1.96 13.33
C VAL A 58 4.30 0.71 13.66
N THR A 59 3.37 0.80 14.62
CA THR A 59 2.39 -0.27 14.83
C THR A 59 1.34 -0.28 13.71
N ALA A 60 0.69 -1.43 13.50
CA ALA A 60 -0.40 -1.52 12.55
C ALA A 60 -1.53 -0.55 12.87
N GLU A 61 -1.85 -0.35 14.16
CA GLU A 61 -2.86 0.57 14.65
C GLU A 61 -2.51 2.03 14.32
N GLU A 62 -1.26 2.41 14.53
CA GLU A 62 -0.77 3.75 14.16
C GLU A 62 -0.82 3.97 12.65
N TYR A 63 -0.43 2.97 11.85
CA TYR A 63 -0.54 3.02 10.41
C TYR A 63 -1.98 3.23 9.95
N ILE A 64 -2.92 2.45 10.49
CA ILE A 64 -4.35 2.55 10.16
C ILE A 64 -4.89 3.93 10.55
N LYS A 65 -4.58 4.42 11.76
CA LYS A 65 -4.98 5.76 12.20
C LYS A 65 -4.58 6.83 11.18
N GLN A 66 -3.34 6.78 10.69
CA GLN A 66 -2.86 7.71 9.66
C GLN A 66 -3.64 7.59 8.34
N ARG A 67 -4.07 6.37 7.95
CA ARG A 67 -4.92 6.18 6.75
C ARG A 67 -6.31 6.76 6.97
N VAL A 68 -6.93 6.50 8.12
CA VAL A 68 -8.23 7.07 8.49
C VAL A 68 -8.19 8.59 8.40
N GLU A 69 -7.20 9.24 9.02
CA GLU A 69 -7.05 10.69 9.02
C GLU A 69 -6.72 11.27 7.62
N GLY A 70 -5.77 10.66 6.92
CA GLY A 70 -5.29 11.16 5.63
C GLY A 70 -6.27 10.98 4.47
N LEU A 71 -7.20 10.03 4.60
CA LEU A 71 -8.20 9.70 3.56
C LEU A 71 -9.63 10.09 3.94
N ALA A 72 -9.80 10.78 5.07
CA ALA A 72 -11.11 11.24 5.53
C ALA A 72 -11.80 12.09 4.44
N GLY A 73 -13.04 11.73 4.10
CA GLY A 73 -13.82 12.41 3.06
C GLY A 73 -13.41 12.12 1.61
N LEU A 74 -12.30 11.42 1.38
CA LEU A 74 -11.85 11.10 0.03
C LEU A 74 -12.49 9.80 -0.49
N ARG A 75 -12.68 9.76 -1.80
CA ARG A 75 -12.88 8.51 -2.55
C ARG A 75 -11.57 8.14 -3.20
N THR A 76 -11.13 6.89 -3.03
CA THR A 76 -9.87 6.41 -3.59
C THR A 76 -10.07 5.17 -4.45
N LEU A 77 -9.19 5.02 -5.44
CA LEU A 77 -9.11 3.82 -6.25
C LEU A 77 -7.63 3.47 -6.43
N HIS A 78 -7.22 2.34 -5.86
CA HIS A 78 -5.88 1.81 -6.01
C HIS A 78 -5.85 0.75 -7.12
N VAL A 79 -4.92 0.90 -8.05
CA VAL A 79 -4.58 -0.12 -9.04
C VAL A 79 -3.20 -0.63 -8.71
N SER A 80 -3.04 -1.94 -8.51
CA SER A 80 -1.76 -2.61 -8.27
C SER A 80 -1.52 -3.63 -9.38
N THR A 81 -0.36 -3.58 -10.01
CA THR A 81 -0.02 -4.40 -11.18
C THR A 81 1.48 -4.66 -11.27
N ASN A 82 1.91 -5.44 -12.26
CA ASN A 82 3.33 -5.75 -12.54
C ASN A 82 4.06 -6.30 -11.31
N HIS A 83 3.45 -7.28 -10.64
CA HIS A 83 3.99 -7.87 -9.41
C HIS A 83 5.21 -8.74 -9.69
N GLU A 84 6.36 -8.33 -9.16
CA GLU A 84 7.62 -9.08 -9.14
C GLU A 84 7.83 -9.64 -7.72
N VAL A 85 7.62 -10.94 -7.54
CA VAL A 85 7.67 -11.60 -6.23
C VAL A 85 8.93 -12.44 -6.09
N THR A 86 9.65 -12.24 -4.99
CA THR A 86 10.76 -13.10 -4.55
C THR A 86 10.42 -13.69 -3.19
N ILE A 87 10.54 -15.02 -3.05
CA ILE A 87 10.24 -15.75 -1.81
C ILE A 87 11.49 -16.47 -1.34
N LYS A 88 11.82 -16.29 -0.06
CA LYS A 88 12.90 -17.01 0.63
C LYS A 88 12.38 -17.54 1.96
N ARG A 89 12.16 -18.86 2.03
CA ARG A 89 11.57 -19.52 3.19
C ARG A 89 10.19 -18.91 3.53
N ASP A 90 10.08 -18.30 4.70
CA ASP A 90 8.89 -17.65 5.26
C ASP A 90 8.83 -16.13 4.99
N ALA A 91 9.78 -15.60 4.23
CA ALA A 91 9.84 -14.19 3.88
C ALA A 91 9.63 -13.97 2.38
N ALA A 92 8.92 -12.90 2.01
CA ALA A 92 8.72 -12.49 0.64
C ALA A 92 8.99 -10.98 0.47
N LYS A 93 9.41 -10.63 -0.75
CA LYS A 93 9.45 -9.26 -1.24
C LYS A 93 8.65 -9.17 -2.52
N CYS A 94 7.88 -8.12 -2.67
CA CYS A 94 7.13 -7.85 -3.88
C CYS A 94 7.31 -6.39 -4.29
N LYS A 95 7.84 -6.20 -5.50
CA LYS A 95 7.75 -4.91 -6.19
C LYS A 95 6.50 -4.93 -7.04
N SER A 96 5.75 -3.84 -7.05
CA SER A 96 4.59 -3.65 -7.93
C SER A 96 4.52 -2.21 -8.43
N VAL A 97 3.84 -2.01 -9.55
CA VAL A 97 3.48 -0.68 -10.06
C VAL A 97 2.12 -0.32 -9.48
N TYR A 98 1.96 0.92 -9.03
CA TYR A 98 0.68 1.41 -8.56
C TYR A 98 0.20 2.64 -9.35
N ARG A 99 -1.12 2.79 -9.40
CA ARG A 99 -1.83 4.05 -9.68
C ARG A 99 -2.86 4.26 -8.58
N ILE A 100 -2.89 5.47 -8.04
CA ILE A 100 -3.87 5.84 -7.02
C ILE A 100 -4.59 7.09 -7.50
N TYR A 101 -5.90 6.97 -7.65
CA TYR A 101 -6.81 8.06 -7.95
C TYR A 101 -7.48 8.50 -6.66
N ARG A 102 -7.48 9.80 -6.38
CA ARG A 102 -8.13 10.39 -5.21
C ARG A 102 -9.07 11.48 -5.66
N LEU A 103 -10.29 11.43 -5.16
CA LEU A 103 -11.34 12.40 -5.42
C LEU A 103 -11.84 12.95 -4.09
N ASP A 104 -11.83 14.26 -3.97
CA ASP A 104 -12.48 14.99 -2.88
C ASP A 104 -13.82 15.52 -3.41
N PRO A 105 -14.97 14.91 -3.04
CA PRO A 105 -16.27 15.28 -3.59
C PRO A 105 -16.75 16.66 -3.15
N ASP A 106 -16.16 17.23 -2.09
CA ASP A 106 -16.56 18.52 -1.53
C ASP A 106 -15.82 19.71 -2.16
N ARG A 107 -14.83 19.43 -3.05
CA ARG A 107 -14.12 20.47 -3.80
C ARG A 107 -14.73 20.71 -5.17
N GLU A 108 -14.51 21.91 -5.70
CA GLU A 108 -14.92 22.26 -7.06
C GLU A 108 -14.28 21.35 -8.11
N SER A 109 -15.01 21.11 -9.18
CA SER A 109 -14.52 20.37 -10.36
C SER A 109 -13.23 21.02 -10.89
N GLY A 110 -12.26 20.18 -11.21
CA GLY A 110 -10.91 20.63 -11.64
C GLY A 110 -9.92 20.88 -10.50
N GLN A 111 -10.39 21.03 -9.25
CA GLN A 111 -9.55 21.17 -8.05
C GLN A 111 -9.72 19.99 -7.08
N ASN A 112 -10.53 19.02 -7.43
CA ASN A 112 -10.99 17.95 -6.56
C ASN A 112 -10.28 16.61 -6.76
N ARG A 113 -9.22 16.55 -7.57
CA ARG A 113 -8.56 15.31 -7.94
C ARG A 113 -7.05 15.36 -7.75
N LEU A 114 -6.50 14.25 -7.26
CA LEU A 114 -5.07 13.97 -7.19
C LEU A 114 -4.80 12.54 -7.63
N ASP A 115 -4.02 12.39 -8.69
CA ASP A 115 -3.57 11.10 -9.20
C ASP A 115 -2.07 10.94 -8.96
N THR A 116 -1.66 9.78 -8.45
CA THR A 116 -0.26 9.43 -8.28
C THR A 116 0.04 8.06 -8.88
N GLY A 117 1.27 7.86 -9.31
CA GLY A 117 1.74 6.58 -9.82
C GLY A 117 3.22 6.40 -9.56
N GLY A 118 3.64 5.16 -9.38
CA GLY A 118 5.03 4.80 -9.09
C GLY A 118 5.15 3.33 -8.73
N ASN A 119 6.09 3.02 -7.84
CA ASN A 119 6.31 1.65 -7.40
C ASN A 119 6.06 1.52 -5.89
N TYR A 120 5.50 0.36 -5.52
CA TYR A 120 5.52 -0.14 -4.16
C TYR A 120 6.55 -1.26 -4.02
N PHE A 121 7.21 -1.28 -2.88
CA PHE A 121 8.06 -2.37 -2.42
C PHE A 121 7.50 -2.86 -1.10
N HIS A 122 6.88 -4.04 -1.11
CA HIS A 122 6.35 -4.68 0.08
C HIS A 122 7.31 -5.75 0.57
N SER A 123 7.48 -5.81 1.89
CA SER A 123 8.07 -6.95 2.57
C SER A 123 6.96 -7.70 3.30
N LEU A 124 6.99 -9.03 3.25
CA LEU A 124 5.97 -9.87 3.87
C LEU A 124 6.62 -11.03 4.63
N ILE A 125 5.92 -11.52 5.63
CA ILE A 125 6.27 -12.73 6.36
C ILE A 125 5.10 -13.71 6.34
N GLN A 126 5.41 -15.00 6.21
CA GLN A 126 4.43 -16.07 6.32
C GLN A 126 4.27 -16.47 7.79
N THR A 127 3.07 -16.37 8.30
CA THR A 127 2.65 -17.00 9.55
C THR A 127 1.90 -18.28 9.21
N ASP A 128 1.41 -19.05 10.18
CA ASP A 128 0.86 -20.40 10.01
C ASP A 128 -0.03 -20.61 8.77
N ARG A 129 -0.76 -19.59 8.34
CA ARG A 129 -1.67 -19.67 7.18
C ARG A 129 -1.73 -18.42 6.31
N HIS A 130 -1.08 -17.33 6.68
CA HIS A 130 -1.25 -16.04 6.02
C HIS A 130 0.09 -15.36 5.77
N TRP A 131 0.16 -14.61 4.67
CA TRP A 131 1.20 -13.63 4.43
C TRP A 131 0.78 -12.29 5.03
N LEU A 132 1.63 -11.72 5.89
CA LEU A 132 1.41 -10.42 6.50
C LEU A 132 2.45 -9.42 6.02
N ILE A 133 2.02 -8.20 5.74
CA ILE A 133 2.91 -7.11 5.33
C ILE A 133 3.69 -6.62 6.55
N THR A 134 5.02 -6.64 6.45
CA THR A 134 5.99 -6.16 7.45
C THR A 134 6.71 -4.89 7.01
N GLY A 135 6.59 -4.50 5.75
CA GLY A 135 7.23 -3.30 5.25
C GLY A 135 6.56 -2.76 3.99
N ILE A 136 6.51 -1.43 3.88
CA ILE A 136 5.92 -0.70 2.75
C ILE A 136 6.84 0.45 2.41
N LYS A 137 7.39 0.44 1.18
CA LYS A 137 8.06 1.60 0.60
C LYS A 137 7.34 2.04 -0.66
N GLN A 138 7.06 3.34 -0.77
CA GLN A 138 6.44 3.95 -1.94
C GLN A 138 7.42 4.90 -2.62
N THR A 139 7.64 4.71 -3.93
CA THR A 139 8.33 5.67 -4.78
C THR A 139 7.34 6.34 -5.72
N VAL A 140 7.64 7.56 -6.18
CA VAL A 140 6.73 8.37 -6.97
C VAL A 140 7.35 8.68 -8.33
N VAL A 141 6.60 8.39 -9.40
CA VAL A 141 7.01 8.69 -10.80
C VAL A 141 6.10 9.76 -11.40
N ILE A 142 4.81 9.72 -11.07
CA ILE A 142 3.79 10.61 -11.62
C ILE A 142 2.98 11.22 -10.49
N VAL A 143 2.83 12.54 -10.52
CA VAL A 143 1.87 13.30 -9.72
C VAL A 143 1.10 14.21 -10.67
N SER A 144 -0.22 14.16 -10.61
CA SER A 144 -1.11 14.98 -11.45
C SER A 144 -2.32 15.44 -10.67
N GLY A 145 -2.71 16.69 -10.82
CA GLY A 145 -3.85 17.27 -10.13
C GLY A 145 -3.46 18.10 -8.90
N ASN A 146 -4.42 18.28 -8.01
CA ASN A 146 -4.28 19.16 -6.85
C ASN A 146 -3.70 18.38 -5.65
N THR A 147 -2.46 18.68 -5.26
CA THR A 147 -1.79 18.03 -4.11
C THR A 147 -2.48 18.28 -2.77
N GLN A 148 -3.26 19.36 -2.64
CA GLN A 148 -4.02 19.67 -1.44
C GLN A 148 -5.23 18.73 -1.21
N VAL A 149 -5.57 17.88 -2.16
CA VAL A 149 -6.61 16.85 -1.98
C VAL A 149 -6.20 15.84 -0.91
N HIS A 150 -4.93 15.48 -0.83
CA HIS A 150 -4.46 14.52 0.18
C HIS A 150 -3.95 15.24 1.44
N GLY A 151 -4.55 14.96 2.58
CA GLY A 151 -4.24 15.63 3.85
C GLY A 151 -2.76 15.61 4.25
N ALA A 152 -2.05 14.52 4.00
CA ALA A 152 -0.63 14.38 4.32
C ALA A 152 0.32 15.20 3.42
N LEU A 153 -0.17 15.79 2.32
CA LEU A 153 0.60 16.65 1.41
C LEU A 153 0.32 18.14 1.61
N ARG A 154 -0.66 18.49 2.45
CA ARG A 154 -1.09 19.89 2.63
C ARG A 154 -0.04 20.77 3.29
N ASP A 155 0.93 20.19 4.00
CA ASP A 155 1.91 20.92 4.82
C ASP A 155 3.29 21.10 4.16
N THR A 156 3.49 20.70 2.90
CA THR A 156 4.79 20.85 2.23
C THR A 156 4.96 22.16 1.48
N SER A 157 4.06 23.15 1.70
CA SER A 157 4.10 24.48 1.06
C SER A 157 4.25 25.59 2.11
N GLN A 158 5.32 25.55 2.91
CA GLN A 158 5.84 26.73 3.61
C GLN A 158 7.34 26.79 3.53
#